data_901bce9bdf72f22f89b82e5cb65abb57
#
_entry.id   901bce9bdf72f22f89b82e5cb65abb57
#
_cell.length_a   1.000
_cell.length_b   1.000
_cell.length_c   1.000
_cell.angle_alpha   90.00
_cell.angle_beta   90.00
_cell.angle_gamma   90.00
#
_symmetry.space_group_name_H-M   'P 1'
#
loop_
_entity.id
_entity.type
_entity.pdbx_description
1 polymer ?
#
loop_
_entity_poly.entity_id
_entity_poly.type
_entity_poly.pdbx_seq_one_letter_code
_entity_poly.pdbx_strand_id
1 'polypeptide(L)'
;MKNTFAAIKFWMDKILSIACAVLLTFMTVLVLIQVFSRYILNSPVAFTEELVRYSLIWTGVIGAAYAFSTREHMSLTLIRDKFTGKAHTALLVVIDGLILLMAIFVFTIGGFKLAVSASREFSALLGIPRSLVYSIAPISGVFIVLAQIINIYEDVTGEKVESKEGADK
;
A
#
# COMPACT_ATOMS: atom_id res chain seq x y z
N MET A 1 18.79 -6.15 -17.81
CA MET A 1 17.49 -6.33 -17.12
C MET A 1 17.58 -5.99 -15.64
N LYS A 2 18.62 -6.43 -14.91
CA LYS A 2 18.83 -6.16 -13.47
C LYS A 2 18.74 -4.66 -13.10
N ASN A 3 19.47 -3.79 -13.80
CA ASN A 3 19.47 -2.34 -13.51
C ASN A 3 18.10 -1.68 -13.75
N THR A 4 17.30 -2.23 -14.67
CA THR A 4 15.98 -1.69 -14.97
C THR A 4 14.98 -2.06 -13.86
N PHE A 5 14.99 -3.32 -13.38
CA PHE A 5 14.14 -3.75 -12.26
C PHE A 5 14.51 -3.04 -10.94
N ALA A 6 15.81 -2.85 -10.67
CA ALA A 6 16.28 -2.08 -9.52
C ALA A 6 15.80 -0.62 -9.56
N ALA A 7 15.88 0.01 -10.72
CA ALA A 7 15.41 1.38 -10.87
C ALA A 7 13.88 1.49 -10.70
N ILE A 8 13.11 0.56 -11.26
CA ILE A 8 11.64 0.52 -11.12
C ILE A 8 11.26 0.35 -9.65
N LYS A 9 11.86 -0.63 -8.96
CA LYS A 9 11.59 -0.91 -7.54
C LYS A 9 11.94 0.31 -6.68
N PHE A 10 13.11 0.90 -6.87
CA PHE A 10 13.55 2.09 -6.14
C PHE A 10 12.56 3.27 -6.28
N TRP A 11 12.18 3.61 -7.50
CA TRP A 11 11.23 4.70 -7.72
C TRP A 11 9.83 4.41 -7.18
N MET A 12 9.39 3.16 -7.32
CA MET A 12 8.11 2.70 -6.78
C MET A 12 8.08 2.81 -5.26
N ASP A 13 9.10 2.29 -4.57
CA ASP A 13 9.19 2.34 -3.10
C ASP A 13 9.29 3.78 -2.60
N LYS A 14 10.06 4.62 -3.29
CA LYS A 14 10.17 6.04 -2.98
C LYS A 14 8.85 6.79 -3.14
N ILE A 15 8.10 6.54 -4.22
CA ILE A 15 6.79 7.16 -4.45
C ILE A 15 5.80 6.71 -3.38
N LEU A 16 5.74 5.41 -3.08
CA LEU A 16 4.83 4.86 -2.06
C LEU A 16 5.18 5.40 -0.66
N SER A 17 6.46 5.45 -0.31
CA SER A 17 6.94 6.00 0.97
C SER A 17 6.58 7.48 1.14
N ILE A 18 6.85 8.30 0.12
CA ILE A 18 6.49 9.74 0.15
C ILE A 18 4.97 9.90 0.25
N ALA A 19 4.20 9.13 -0.52
CA ALA A 19 2.73 9.18 -0.47
C ALA A 19 2.21 8.81 0.92
N CYS A 20 2.75 7.77 1.55
CA CYS A 20 2.41 7.40 2.93
C CYS A 20 2.76 8.53 3.92
N ALA A 21 3.96 9.10 3.83
CA ALA A 21 4.38 10.18 4.73
C ALA A 21 3.47 11.41 4.61
N VAL A 22 3.14 11.81 3.38
CA VAL A 22 2.24 12.96 3.11
C VAL A 22 0.84 12.68 3.65
N LEU A 23 0.28 11.49 3.38
CA LEU A 23 -1.06 11.12 3.84
C LEU A 23 -1.14 11.03 5.37
N LEU A 24 -0.12 10.45 6.02
CA LEU A 24 -0.05 10.38 7.49
C LEU A 24 0.04 11.78 8.11
N THR A 25 0.87 12.64 7.55
CA THR A 25 0.99 14.04 8.02
C THR A 25 -0.34 14.78 7.82
N PHE A 26 -0.97 14.66 6.66
CA PHE A 26 -2.26 15.26 6.36
C PHE A 26 -3.34 14.76 7.32
N MET A 27 -3.45 13.45 7.53
CA MET A 27 -4.39 12.84 8.45
C MET A 27 -4.16 13.33 9.89
N THR A 28 -2.90 13.41 10.33
CA THR A 28 -2.57 13.91 11.67
C THR A 28 -3.03 15.35 11.88
N VAL A 29 -2.78 16.22 10.92
CA VAL A 29 -3.24 17.62 10.96
C VAL A 29 -4.76 17.70 11.02
N LEU A 30 -5.47 16.91 10.19
CA LEU A 30 -6.94 16.87 10.22
C LEU A 30 -7.49 16.41 11.56
N VAL A 31 -6.88 15.36 12.16
CA VAL A 31 -7.30 14.85 13.47
C VAL A 31 -7.08 15.91 14.56
N LEU A 32 -5.95 16.62 14.54
CA LEU A 32 -5.69 17.71 15.48
C LEU A 32 -6.73 18.83 15.34
N ILE A 33 -7.06 19.24 14.11
CA ILE A 33 -8.12 20.23 13.86
C ILE A 33 -9.47 19.73 14.38
N GLN A 34 -9.80 18.47 14.17
CA GLN A 34 -11.05 17.85 14.61
C GLN A 34 -11.16 17.83 16.14
N VAL A 35 -10.09 17.44 16.82
CA VAL A 35 -10.04 17.41 18.29
C VAL A 35 -10.16 18.83 18.85
N PHE A 36 -9.41 19.78 18.31
CA PHE A 36 -9.45 21.18 18.71
C PHE A 36 -10.86 21.78 18.53
N SER A 37 -11.46 21.57 17.36
CA SER A 37 -12.82 22.05 17.06
C SER A 37 -13.88 21.47 18.01
N ARG A 38 -13.76 20.18 18.32
CA ARG A 38 -14.71 19.48 19.19
C ARG A 38 -14.63 19.95 20.65
N TYR A 39 -13.41 20.09 21.20
CA TYR A 39 -13.22 20.32 22.63
C TYR A 39 -13.04 21.79 23.01
N ILE A 40 -12.53 22.64 22.11
CA ILE A 40 -12.27 24.06 22.38
C ILE A 40 -13.36 24.94 21.78
N LEU A 41 -13.74 24.68 20.54
CA LEU A 41 -14.76 25.49 19.88
C LEU A 41 -16.20 25.00 20.14
N ASN A 42 -16.36 23.82 20.76
CA ASN A 42 -17.67 23.17 20.97
C ASN A 42 -18.54 23.07 19.69
N SER A 43 -17.89 23.10 18.53
CA SER A 43 -18.52 23.04 17.21
C SER A 43 -17.82 22.00 16.35
N PRO A 44 -18.26 20.73 16.42
CA PRO A 44 -17.63 19.66 15.64
C PRO A 44 -17.81 19.90 14.14
N VAL A 45 -16.70 19.89 13.40
CA VAL A 45 -16.70 20.05 11.95
C VAL A 45 -16.86 18.68 11.30
N ALA A 46 -18.07 18.33 10.89
CA ALA A 46 -18.39 17.04 10.27
C ALA A 46 -17.59 16.75 8.99
N PHE A 47 -17.22 17.77 8.25
CA PHE A 47 -16.39 17.71 7.05
C PHE A 47 -15.00 17.07 7.34
N THR A 48 -14.35 17.42 8.45
CA THR A 48 -13.03 16.86 8.79
C THR A 48 -13.10 15.37 9.13
N GLU A 49 -14.21 14.91 9.69
CA GLU A 49 -14.42 13.49 10.01
C GLU A 49 -14.46 12.64 8.74
N GLU A 50 -15.13 13.11 7.70
CA GLU A 50 -15.19 12.40 6.42
C GLU A 50 -13.83 12.38 5.70
N LEU A 51 -13.09 13.49 5.73
CA LEU A 51 -11.72 13.56 5.19
C LEU A 51 -10.75 12.63 5.90
N VAL A 52 -10.81 12.55 7.23
CA VAL A 52 -9.98 11.62 8.02
C VAL A 52 -10.27 10.17 7.63
N ARG A 53 -11.54 9.81 7.47
CA ARG A 53 -11.96 8.46 7.06
C ARG A 53 -11.40 8.10 5.68
N TYR A 54 -11.46 9.01 4.72
CA TYR A 54 -10.93 8.77 3.37
C TYR A 54 -9.41 8.72 3.36
N SER A 55 -8.75 9.60 4.09
CA SER A 55 -7.29 9.56 4.25
C SER A 55 -6.82 8.27 4.91
N LEU A 56 -7.58 7.73 5.87
CA LEU A 56 -7.27 6.45 6.51
C LEU A 56 -7.32 5.29 5.51
N ILE A 57 -8.36 5.24 4.65
CA ILE A 57 -8.46 4.22 3.59
C ILE A 57 -7.26 4.30 2.65
N TRP A 58 -6.92 5.50 2.19
CA TRP A 58 -5.79 5.70 1.27
C TRP A 58 -4.46 5.34 1.92
N THR A 59 -4.23 5.79 3.15
CA THR A 59 -3.01 5.46 3.90
C THR A 59 -2.87 3.96 4.14
N GLY A 60 -3.96 3.29 4.49
CA GLY A 60 -3.97 1.84 4.71
C GLY A 60 -3.64 1.04 3.46
N VAL A 61 -4.25 1.41 2.32
CA VAL A 61 -4.06 0.69 1.05
C VAL A 61 -2.69 0.97 0.44
N ILE A 62 -2.22 2.24 0.45
CA ILE A 62 -0.87 2.59 -0.03
C ILE A 62 0.21 2.02 0.90
N GLY A 63 -0.02 2.07 2.23
CA GLY A 63 0.87 1.48 3.21
C GLY A 63 1.01 -0.04 3.05
N ALA A 64 -0.10 -0.74 2.74
CA ALA A 64 -0.04 -2.15 2.40
C ALA A 64 0.78 -2.40 1.13
N ALA A 65 0.60 -1.59 0.08
CA ALA A 65 1.39 -1.70 -1.14
C ALA A 65 2.90 -1.50 -0.88
N TYR A 66 3.25 -0.51 -0.05
CA TYR A 66 4.63 -0.28 0.38
C TYR A 66 5.19 -1.48 1.17
N ALA A 67 4.45 -1.98 2.16
CA ALA A 67 4.87 -3.13 2.98
C ALA A 67 5.07 -4.41 2.16
N PHE A 68 4.24 -4.65 1.13
CA PHE A 68 4.43 -5.77 0.21
C PHE A 68 5.64 -5.58 -0.70
N SER A 69 5.92 -4.36 -1.14
CA SER A 69 7.07 -4.04 -1.98
C SER A 69 8.39 -4.21 -1.23
N THR A 70 8.48 -3.71 0.01
CA THR A 70 9.69 -3.76 0.85
C THR A 70 9.88 -5.10 1.56
N ARG A 71 8.93 -6.03 1.44
CA ARG A 71 8.92 -7.32 2.16
C ARG A 71 8.94 -7.17 3.69
N GLU A 72 8.52 -6.05 4.24
CA GLU A 72 8.47 -5.79 5.68
C GLU A 72 7.27 -6.43 6.40
N HIS A 73 6.63 -7.42 5.79
CA HIS A 73 5.60 -8.20 6.45
C HIS A 73 6.21 -9.05 7.57
N MET A 74 5.98 -8.65 8.82
CA MET A 74 6.53 -9.28 10.03
C MET A 74 6.28 -10.79 10.15
N SER A 75 5.17 -11.29 9.61
CA SER A 75 4.87 -12.73 9.63
C SER A 75 5.82 -13.56 8.76
N LEU A 76 6.41 -12.96 7.74
CA LEU A 76 7.31 -13.64 6.81
C LEU A 76 8.71 -13.82 7.39
N THR A 77 9.18 -12.90 8.24
CA THR A 77 10.52 -13.02 8.85
C THR A 77 10.62 -14.18 9.84
N LEU A 78 9.57 -14.39 10.66
CA LEU A 78 9.53 -15.48 11.63
C LEU A 78 9.52 -16.89 10.99
N ILE A 79 8.88 -17.03 9.85
CA ILE A 79 8.82 -18.29 9.10
C ILE A 79 10.09 -18.47 8.27
N ARG A 80 10.60 -17.40 7.69
CA ARG A 80 11.81 -17.38 6.88
C ARG A 80 13.04 -17.86 7.64
N ASP A 81 13.17 -17.50 8.92
CA ASP A 81 14.34 -17.85 9.74
C ASP A 81 14.36 -19.33 10.18
N LYS A 82 13.24 -20.06 10.01
CA LYS A 82 13.14 -21.50 10.35
C LYS A 82 13.59 -22.44 9.24
N PHE A 83 13.65 -21.97 8.00
CA PHE A 83 13.98 -22.81 6.85
C PHE A 83 15.29 -22.37 6.20
N THR A 84 16.12 -23.31 5.80
CA THR A 84 17.42 -23.08 5.14
C THR A 84 17.48 -23.78 3.78
N GLY A 85 18.23 -23.21 2.84
CA GLY A 85 18.46 -23.81 1.53
C GLY A 85 17.24 -23.76 0.58
N LYS A 86 17.06 -24.80 -0.24
CA LYS A 86 16.01 -24.86 -1.28
C LYS A 86 14.58 -24.76 -0.75
N ALA A 87 14.34 -25.24 0.47
CA ALA A 87 13.04 -25.15 1.12
C ALA A 87 12.67 -23.71 1.47
N HIS A 88 13.64 -22.87 1.82
CA HIS A 88 13.47 -21.45 2.03
C HIS A 88 13.00 -20.73 0.77
N THR A 89 13.70 -20.94 -0.36
CA THR A 89 13.32 -20.32 -1.66
C THR A 89 11.93 -20.76 -2.11
N ALA A 90 11.62 -22.07 -2.00
CA ALA A 90 10.30 -22.58 -2.37
C ALA A 90 9.18 -21.93 -1.53
N LEU A 91 9.41 -21.76 -0.22
CA LEU A 91 8.45 -21.11 0.67
C LEU A 91 8.21 -19.65 0.28
N LEU A 92 9.27 -18.89 -0.01
CA LEU A 92 9.17 -17.50 -0.42
C LEU A 92 8.37 -17.35 -1.73
N VAL A 93 8.67 -18.16 -2.73
CA VAL A 93 7.95 -18.15 -4.02
C VAL A 93 6.46 -18.50 -3.84
N VAL A 94 6.12 -19.44 -2.95
CA VAL A 94 4.72 -19.77 -2.66
C VAL A 94 4.01 -18.60 -1.99
N ILE A 95 4.64 -17.95 -1.02
CA ILE A 95 4.07 -16.80 -0.31
C ILE A 95 3.88 -15.62 -1.27
N ASP A 96 4.91 -15.26 -2.03
CA ASP A 96 4.84 -14.18 -3.01
C ASP A 96 3.81 -14.49 -4.11
N GLY A 97 3.67 -15.75 -4.50
CA GLY A 97 2.62 -16.21 -5.41
C GLY A 97 1.19 -16.03 -4.83
N LEU A 98 0.98 -16.35 -3.56
CA LEU A 98 -0.31 -16.13 -2.89
C LEU A 98 -0.63 -14.63 -2.77
N ILE A 99 0.36 -13.81 -2.44
CA ILE A 99 0.20 -12.34 -2.39
C ILE A 99 -0.12 -11.80 -3.80
N LEU A 100 0.55 -12.30 -4.83
CA LEU A 100 0.28 -11.93 -6.22
C LEU A 100 -1.17 -12.26 -6.62
N LEU A 101 -1.65 -13.47 -6.31
CA LEU A 101 -3.04 -13.85 -6.56
C LEU A 101 -4.01 -12.93 -5.81
N MET A 102 -3.76 -12.66 -4.53
CA MET A 102 -4.56 -11.72 -3.75
C MET A 102 -4.55 -10.31 -4.36
N ALA A 103 -3.40 -9.81 -4.79
CA ALA A 103 -3.28 -8.50 -5.42
C ALA A 103 -4.09 -8.39 -6.72
N ILE A 104 -4.07 -9.43 -7.56
CA ILE A 104 -4.84 -9.46 -8.81
C ILE A 104 -6.34 -9.54 -8.52
N PHE A 105 -6.78 -10.53 -7.72
CA PHE A 105 -8.20 -10.80 -7.56
C PHE A 105 -8.89 -9.81 -6.60
N VAL A 106 -8.26 -9.49 -5.47
CA VAL A 106 -8.88 -8.64 -4.43
C VAL A 106 -8.64 -7.17 -4.73
N PHE A 107 -7.37 -6.74 -4.87
CA PHE A 107 -7.06 -5.33 -5.05
C PHE A 107 -7.36 -4.83 -6.47
N THR A 108 -6.92 -5.53 -7.51
CA THR A 108 -7.10 -5.04 -8.88
C THR A 108 -8.53 -5.27 -9.36
N ILE A 109 -9.00 -6.51 -9.43
CA ILE A 109 -10.34 -6.84 -9.97
C ILE A 109 -11.43 -6.42 -8.99
N GLY A 110 -11.31 -6.82 -7.72
CA GLY A 110 -12.27 -6.49 -6.66
C GLY A 110 -12.34 -4.99 -6.41
N GLY A 111 -11.19 -4.33 -6.30
CA GLY A 111 -11.09 -2.89 -6.13
C GLY A 111 -11.70 -2.11 -7.30
N PHE A 112 -11.47 -2.55 -8.55
CA PHE A 112 -12.09 -1.94 -9.72
C PHE A 112 -13.62 -2.08 -9.71
N LYS A 113 -14.13 -3.28 -9.42
CA LYS A 113 -15.58 -3.52 -9.29
C LYS A 113 -16.19 -2.67 -8.19
N LEU A 114 -15.51 -2.55 -7.05
CA LEU A 114 -15.95 -1.70 -5.94
C LEU A 114 -16.00 -0.23 -6.33
N ALA A 115 -14.97 0.28 -7.00
CA ALA A 115 -14.93 1.66 -7.48
C ALA A 115 -16.07 1.94 -8.48
N VAL A 116 -16.33 1.03 -9.41
CA VAL A 116 -17.42 1.16 -10.38
C VAL A 116 -18.78 1.12 -9.69
N SER A 117 -19.01 0.19 -8.76
CA SER A 117 -20.27 0.09 -8.00
C SER A 117 -20.57 1.35 -7.20
N ALA A 118 -19.53 1.95 -6.62
CA ALA A 118 -19.63 3.18 -5.83
C ALA A 118 -19.72 4.46 -6.66
N SER A 119 -19.71 4.39 -8.00
CA SER A 119 -19.73 5.57 -8.88
C SER A 119 -21.00 6.40 -8.77
N ARG A 120 -22.11 5.79 -8.38
CA ARG A 120 -23.41 6.45 -8.18
C ARG A 120 -23.65 6.93 -6.75
N GLU A 121 -22.72 6.61 -5.84
CA GLU A 121 -22.79 7.03 -4.45
C GLU A 121 -21.96 8.27 -4.24
N PHE A 122 -22.55 9.29 -3.63
CA PHE A 122 -21.85 10.53 -3.29
C PHE A 122 -21.61 10.60 -1.78
N SER A 123 -20.52 11.25 -1.43
CA SER A 123 -20.24 11.63 -0.05
C SER A 123 -21.31 12.61 0.43
N ALA A 124 -21.80 12.41 1.67
CA ALA A 124 -22.88 13.23 2.22
C ALA A 124 -22.46 14.68 2.50
N LEU A 125 -21.18 14.90 2.82
CA LEU A 125 -20.67 16.21 3.24
C LEU A 125 -19.76 16.86 2.19
N LEU A 126 -18.97 16.06 1.48
CA LEU A 126 -18.03 16.53 0.47
C LEU A 126 -18.64 16.59 -0.95
N GLY A 127 -19.75 15.88 -1.20
CA GLY A 127 -20.38 15.80 -2.52
C GLY A 127 -19.53 15.11 -3.60
N ILE A 128 -18.40 14.49 -3.23
CA ILE A 128 -17.55 13.77 -4.17
C ILE A 128 -18.05 12.33 -4.38
N PRO A 129 -17.89 11.74 -5.58
CA PRO A 129 -18.27 10.37 -5.81
C PRO A 129 -17.36 9.42 -5.02
N ARG A 130 -17.95 8.45 -4.32
CA ARG A 130 -17.18 7.47 -3.53
C ARG A 130 -16.26 6.60 -4.37
N SER A 131 -16.52 6.50 -5.67
CA SER A 131 -15.62 5.82 -6.60
C SER A 131 -14.20 6.38 -6.59
N LEU A 132 -14.04 7.70 -6.37
CA LEU A 132 -12.73 8.36 -6.22
C LEU A 132 -11.99 7.83 -5.00
N VAL A 133 -12.69 7.61 -3.89
CA VAL A 133 -12.10 7.09 -2.66
C VAL A 133 -11.63 5.64 -2.85
N TYR A 134 -12.43 4.82 -3.52
CA TYR A 134 -12.11 3.40 -3.73
C TYR A 134 -11.17 3.15 -4.91
N SER A 135 -10.92 4.13 -5.79
CA SER A 135 -9.98 4.01 -6.91
C SER A 135 -8.55 3.73 -6.48
N ILE A 136 -8.20 4.05 -5.24
CA ILE A 136 -6.87 3.75 -4.69
C ILE A 136 -6.60 2.24 -4.61
N ALA A 137 -7.64 1.41 -4.45
CA ALA A 137 -7.48 -0.04 -4.35
C ALA A 137 -6.94 -0.67 -5.65
N PRO A 138 -7.52 -0.46 -6.84
CA PRO A 138 -6.94 -1.00 -8.07
C PRO A 138 -5.59 -0.36 -8.42
N ILE A 139 -5.37 0.92 -8.11
CA ILE A 139 -4.08 1.58 -8.32
C ILE A 139 -2.99 0.90 -7.49
N SER A 140 -3.22 0.74 -6.19
CA SER A 140 -2.27 0.05 -5.30
C SER A 140 -2.12 -1.43 -5.66
N GLY A 141 -3.19 -2.08 -6.14
CA GLY A 141 -3.14 -3.44 -6.66
C GLY A 141 -2.11 -3.61 -7.77
N VAL A 142 -2.05 -2.67 -8.72
CA VAL A 142 -1.04 -2.68 -9.78
C VAL A 142 0.37 -2.56 -9.21
N PHE A 143 0.59 -1.67 -8.24
CA PHE A 143 1.90 -1.55 -7.57
C PHE A 143 2.30 -2.85 -6.85
N ILE A 144 1.37 -3.49 -6.14
CA ILE A 144 1.63 -4.77 -5.46
C ILE A 144 1.97 -5.87 -6.49
N VAL A 145 1.23 -5.96 -7.60
CA VAL A 145 1.51 -6.94 -8.67
C VAL A 145 2.91 -6.74 -9.24
N LEU A 146 3.30 -5.51 -9.55
CA LEU A 146 4.64 -5.20 -10.04
C LEU A 146 5.72 -5.56 -9.02
N ALA A 147 5.50 -5.21 -7.75
CA ALA A 147 6.42 -5.55 -6.67
C ALA A 147 6.61 -7.07 -6.53
N GLN A 148 5.51 -7.83 -6.55
CA GLN A 148 5.57 -9.28 -6.39
C GLN A 148 6.23 -9.98 -7.58
N ILE A 149 6.04 -9.51 -8.79
CA ILE A 149 6.76 -10.03 -9.96
C ILE A 149 8.28 -9.85 -9.79
N ILE A 150 8.72 -8.67 -9.32
CA ILE A 150 10.13 -8.39 -9.07
C ILE A 150 10.64 -9.28 -7.92
N ASN A 151 9.88 -9.41 -6.83
CA ASN A 151 10.24 -10.21 -5.68
C ASN A 151 10.39 -11.71 -6.03
N ILE A 152 9.47 -12.27 -6.81
CA ILE A 152 9.55 -13.66 -7.30
C ILE A 152 10.79 -13.84 -8.19
N TYR A 153 11.08 -12.86 -9.05
CA TYR A 153 12.28 -12.90 -9.90
C TYR A 153 13.57 -12.92 -9.06
N GLU A 154 13.65 -12.11 -7.99
CA GLU A 154 14.77 -12.11 -7.04
C GLU A 154 14.96 -13.47 -6.36
N ASP A 155 13.86 -14.10 -5.91
CA ASP A 155 13.91 -15.36 -5.20
C ASP A 155 14.32 -16.54 -6.08
N VAL A 156 13.90 -16.55 -7.34
CA VAL A 156 14.24 -17.60 -8.31
C VAL A 156 15.68 -17.46 -8.82
N THR A 157 16.15 -16.22 -9.03
CA THR A 157 17.49 -15.96 -9.58
C THR A 157 18.57 -15.95 -8.49
N GLY A 158 18.19 -15.82 -7.21
CA GLY A 158 19.14 -15.66 -6.09
C GLY A 158 19.86 -14.30 -6.09
N GLU A 159 19.50 -13.42 -7.00
CA GLU A 159 20.08 -12.09 -7.13
C GLU A 159 19.18 -11.04 -6.45
N LYS A 160 19.62 -10.52 -5.32
CA LYS A 160 18.94 -9.37 -4.70
C LYS A 160 19.05 -8.14 -5.62
N VAL A 161 17.92 -7.59 -5.98
CA VAL A 161 17.80 -6.27 -6.62
C VAL A 161 17.81 -5.24 -5.49
N GLU A 162 19.00 -4.92 -4.93
CA GLU A 162 19.12 -3.94 -3.85
C GLU A 162 18.58 -2.57 -4.32
N SER A 163 17.56 -2.09 -3.64
CA SER A 163 17.24 -0.66 -3.66
C SER A 163 18.40 0.07 -2.97
N LYS A 164 18.96 1.09 -3.62
CA LYS A 164 20.14 1.86 -3.16
C LYS A 164 19.98 2.56 -1.78
N GLU A 165 18.89 2.33 -1.08
CA GLU A 165 18.60 2.95 0.23
C GLU A 165 19.38 2.29 1.39
N GLY A 166 20.02 1.14 1.17
CA GLY A 166 20.85 0.44 2.17
C GLY A 166 22.35 0.78 2.14
N ALA A 167 22.80 1.61 1.22
CA ALA A 167 24.22 1.93 1.05
C ALA A 167 24.72 3.14 1.87
N ASP A 168 23.81 3.85 2.56
CA ASP A 168 24.12 5.04 3.38
C ASP A 168 23.88 4.84 4.89
N LYS A 169 24.07 3.61 5.38
CA LYS A 169 24.12 3.33 6.83
C LYS A 169 25.36 2.57 7.19
#